data_a333e15c7b197dd5db14372b68f815a9
#
_entry.id   a333e15c7b197dd5db14372b68f815a9
#
_cell.length_a   1.000
_cell.length_b   1.000
_cell.length_c   1.000
_cell.angle_alpha   90.00
_cell.angle_beta   90.00
_cell.angle_gamma   90.00
#
_symmetry.space_group_name_H-M   'P 1'
#
loop_
_entity.id
_entity.type
_entity.pdbx_description
1 polymer ?
#
loop_
_entity_poly.entity_id
_entity_poly.type
_entity_poly.pdbx_seq_one_letter_code
_entity_poly.pdbx_strand_id
1 'polypeptide(L)'
;MKLKGLLIGTLILGLSSVNADAAEFVLMDSTLSMDVGDWKVTSQSLGYATNVPFSVEKRRLHGGKQFGVDIVIIDNGEMAVTLVPTRGMGIVDVKMDGKRVLGWESPVKEIVNPAFVDLESRNGLGWLDGFNEVVVRCGYEWTGHSGVDDDGYLLSLHGRIQNTPTSTVKVIIDDAPPHKIAVQGEVSERTFKFSELVTMTEFEVIPGSKTFALHDKLTNRADYDNEYQIIYHSNFGTPILEKGAKIHAAASEVSPFNDYAKGGLKTWQTYLGPTKNYDEMVFNLKPVGDKKGDTLAVLHNSKETQGVAVGYNVNQLPVLTLWKNTDSKQQGYVTGIEPGTSYAYNTKYQRPLGLVPLIKAGETKSFDLTYTVLTDQKEIKTAVKRVEKLLNGKSVKQVEKSIVELNNVKE
;
A
#
# COMPACT_ATOMS: atom_id res chain seq x y z
N MET A 1 -16.74 31.65 48.67
CA MET A 1 -15.75 30.55 48.66
C MET A 1 -15.53 30.16 47.19
N LYS A 2 -14.40 30.54 46.60
CA LYS A 2 -14.07 30.25 45.20
C LYS A 2 -13.20 29.01 45.17
N LEU A 3 -13.67 27.89 44.61
CA LEU A 3 -12.82 26.73 44.29
C LEU A 3 -12.05 27.04 42.98
N LYS A 4 -10.75 27.08 43.12
CA LYS A 4 -9.82 27.10 41.97
C LYS A 4 -9.62 25.65 41.51
N GLY A 5 -9.97 25.36 40.29
CA GLY A 5 -9.65 24.09 39.62
C GLY A 5 -8.14 24.03 39.33
N LEU A 6 -7.50 22.97 39.80
CA LEU A 6 -6.08 22.68 39.58
C LEU A 6 -5.98 21.85 38.28
N LEU A 7 -5.41 22.44 37.23
CA LEU A 7 -4.96 21.70 36.07
C LEU A 7 -3.71 20.92 36.46
N ILE A 8 -3.80 19.60 36.54
CA ILE A 8 -2.64 18.71 36.66
C ILE A 8 -2.26 18.29 35.22
N GLY A 9 -1.30 19.02 34.65
CA GLY A 9 -0.57 18.55 33.49
C GLY A 9 0.54 17.60 33.96
N THR A 10 0.35 16.29 33.78
CA THR A 10 1.39 15.32 34.11
C THR A 10 2.42 15.28 32.99
N LEU A 11 3.54 15.96 33.20
CA LEU A 11 4.73 15.85 32.36
C LEU A 11 5.45 14.56 32.79
N ILE A 12 5.37 13.49 31.98
CA ILE A 12 6.20 12.31 32.20
C ILE A 12 7.50 12.52 31.44
N LEU A 13 8.53 12.97 32.16
CA LEU A 13 9.93 12.95 31.73
C LEU A 13 10.51 11.55 31.95
N GLY A 14 10.46 10.73 30.90
CA GLY A 14 11.28 9.52 30.81
C GLY A 14 12.66 9.90 30.29
N LEU A 15 13.66 9.99 31.13
CA LEU A 15 15.07 10.16 30.76
C LEU A 15 15.60 8.85 30.20
N SER A 16 15.58 8.70 28.87
CA SER A 16 16.48 7.84 28.13
C SER A 16 17.41 8.75 27.34
N SER A 17 18.71 8.46 27.36
CA SER A 17 19.77 9.20 26.67
C SER A 17 19.43 9.36 25.19
N VAL A 18 19.00 10.55 24.82
CA VAL A 18 18.55 10.92 23.48
C VAL A 18 19.80 11.41 22.73
N ASN A 19 20.11 10.78 21.62
CA ASN A 19 20.72 11.50 20.52
C ASN A 19 19.62 12.47 20.02
N ALA A 20 19.80 13.75 20.32
CA ALA A 20 18.78 14.78 20.12
C ALA A 20 18.82 15.29 18.69
N ASP A 21 18.31 14.48 17.72
CA ASP A 21 18.24 14.89 16.32
C ASP A 21 16.82 14.77 15.71
N ALA A 22 15.78 14.49 16.52
CA ALA A 22 14.40 14.40 16.03
C ALA A 22 13.34 14.61 17.13
N ALA A 23 12.22 15.27 16.79
CA ALA A 23 11.03 15.30 17.63
C ALA A 23 10.23 14.01 17.48
N GLU A 24 9.90 13.32 18.58
CA GLU A 24 9.17 12.07 18.59
C GLU A 24 7.85 12.18 19.35
N PHE A 25 6.75 11.65 18.77
CA PHE A 25 5.42 11.66 19.35
C PHE A 25 4.80 10.27 19.24
N VAL A 26 4.56 9.63 20.38
CA VAL A 26 3.79 8.38 20.45
C VAL A 26 2.31 8.76 20.47
N LEU A 27 1.57 8.41 19.40
CA LEU A 27 0.15 8.74 19.24
C LEU A 27 -0.76 7.65 19.78
N MET A 28 -0.29 6.40 19.74
CA MET A 28 -1.01 5.23 20.21
C MET A 28 -0.03 4.14 20.62
N ASP A 29 -0.32 3.45 21.74
CA ASP A 29 0.37 2.25 22.20
C ASP A 29 -0.61 1.34 22.92
N SER A 30 -0.93 0.20 22.33
CA SER A 30 -1.90 -0.76 22.89
C SER A 30 -1.41 -1.43 24.18
N THR A 31 -0.09 -1.57 24.35
CA THR A 31 0.49 -2.18 25.57
C THR A 31 0.33 -1.28 26.80
N LEU A 32 0.29 0.03 26.57
CA LEU A 32 0.07 1.04 27.60
C LEU A 32 -1.39 1.49 27.69
N SER A 33 -2.28 0.94 26.85
CA SER A 33 -3.67 1.42 26.70
C SER A 33 -3.72 2.93 26.40
N MET A 34 -2.75 3.43 25.65
CA MET A 34 -2.57 4.85 25.36
C MET A 34 -3.10 5.19 23.97
N ASP A 35 -3.88 6.27 23.91
CA ASP A 35 -4.34 6.92 22.70
C ASP A 35 -4.50 8.42 22.97
N VAL A 36 -3.81 9.25 22.20
CA VAL A 36 -3.84 10.71 22.37
C VAL A 36 -5.12 11.36 21.83
N GLY A 37 -6.03 10.59 21.19
CA GLY A 37 -7.21 11.15 20.53
C GLY A 37 -6.84 11.99 19.30
N ASP A 38 -7.57 13.11 19.09
CA ASP A 38 -7.22 14.06 18.04
C ASP A 38 -5.95 14.82 18.45
N TRP A 39 -5.01 14.92 17.52
CA TRP A 39 -3.69 15.51 17.78
C TRP A 39 -3.14 16.18 16.52
N LYS A 40 -2.35 17.25 16.72
CA LYS A 40 -1.72 17.97 15.61
C LYS A 40 -0.38 18.58 16.02
N VAL A 41 0.59 18.50 15.12
CA VAL A 41 1.86 19.23 15.18
C VAL A 41 2.11 19.94 13.84
N THR A 42 2.79 21.07 13.89
CA THR A 42 3.17 21.86 12.70
C THR A 42 4.64 22.24 12.81
N SER A 43 5.28 22.54 11.67
CA SER A 43 6.63 23.10 11.64
C SER A 43 6.76 24.34 12.53
N GLN A 44 5.71 25.19 12.55
CA GLN A 44 5.67 26.40 13.41
C GLN A 44 5.61 26.04 14.90
N SER A 45 4.79 25.05 15.31
CA SER A 45 4.69 24.67 16.73
C SER A 45 5.97 23.99 17.24
N LEU A 46 6.80 23.43 16.34
CA LEU A 46 8.12 22.89 16.64
C LEU A 46 9.22 23.96 16.66
N GLY A 47 8.91 25.19 16.22
CA GLY A 47 9.91 26.27 16.09
C GLY A 47 10.89 26.06 14.92
N TYR A 48 10.55 25.24 13.94
CA TYR A 48 11.44 24.96 12.82
C TYR A 48 11.43 26.10 11.81
N ALA A 49 12.62 26.57 11.47
CA ALA A 49 12.83 27.57 10.42
C ALA A 49 12.84 26.86 9.05
N THR A 50 11.68 26.75 8.41
CA THR A 50 11.52 26.15 7.09
C THR A 50 10.78 27.05 6.13
N ASN A 51 11.17 27.03 4.83
CA ASN A 51 10.45 27.70 3.76
C ASN A 51 9.26 26.87 3.24
N VAL A 52 9.14 25.62 3.67
CA VAL A 52 8.06 24.70 3.31
C VAL A 52 7.33 24.30 4.59
N PRO A 53 6.26 25.01 4.97
CA PRO A 53 5.46 24.63 6.13
C PRO A 53 4.88 23.25 5.97
N PHE A 54 4.83 22.47 7.06
CA PHE A 54 4.25 21.14 7.09
C PHE A 54 3.45 20.90 8.37
N SER A 55 2.59 19.91 8.34
CA SER A 55 1.86 19.44 9.52
C SER A 55 1.63 17.94 9.51
N VAL A 56 1.49 17.37 10.71
CA VAL A 56 1.01 16.00 10.92
C VAL A 56 -0.17 16.08 11.88
N GLU A 57 -1.28 15.42 11.51
CA GLU A 57 -2.52 15.46 12.28
C GLU A 57 -3.11 14.07 12.40
N LYS A 58 -3.44 13.63 13.63
CA LYS A 58 -4.26 12.43 13.88
C LYS A 58 -5.69 12.85 14.14
N ARG A 59 -6.65 12.16 13.53
CA ARG A 59 -8.08 12.32 13.78
C ARG A 59 -8.75 10.98 13.93
N ARG A 60 -9.81 10.94 14.77
CA ARG A 60 -10.74 9.81 14.84
C ARG A 60 -11.99 10.11 14.05
N LEU A 61 -12.36 9.18 13.16
CA LEU A 61 -13.56 9.31 12.34
C LEU A 61 -14.82 8.89 13.11
N HIS A 62 -15.94 9.54 12.79
CA HIS A 62 -17.22 9.33 13.41
C HIS A 62 -18.31 9.03 12.39
N GLY A 63 -19.37 8.36 12.83
CA GLY A 63 -20.56 8.03 12.03
C GLY A 63 -20.35 6.87 11.05
N GLY A 64 -21.43 6.15 10.75
CA GLY A 64 -21.41 5.03 9.80
C GLY A 64 -20.43 3.93 10.16
N LYS A 65 -19.97 3.22 9.14
CA LYS A 65 -18.97 2.14 9.28
C LYS A 65 -17.54 2.65 9.54
N GLN A 66 -17.29 3.95 9.40
CA GLN A 66 -15.99 4.55 9.73
C GLN A 66 -15.85 4.91 11.21
N PHE A 67 -16.88 4.72 12.04
CA PHE A 67 -16.83 5.03 13.46
C PHE A 67 -15.63 4.35 14.13
N GLY A 68 -14.81 5.14 14.83
CA GLY A 68 -13.63 4.66 15.55
C GLY A 68 -12.37 4.40 14.70
N VAL A 69 -12.41 4.71 13.41
CA VAL A 69 -11.21 4.64 12.54
C VAL A 69 -10.31 5.83 12.83
N ASP A 70 -9.05 5.57 13.12
CA ASP A 70 -8.01 6.59 13.22
C ASP A 70 -7.33 6.80 11.86
N ILE A 71 -7.16 8.06 11.49
CA ILE A 71 -6.37 8.49 10.34
C ILE A 71 -5.23 9.41 10.78
N VAL A 72 -4.11 9.36 10.04
CA VAL A 72 -3.01 10.32 10.19
C VAL A 72 -2.83 11.03 8.85
N ILE A 73 -2.98 12.36 8.86
CA ILE A 73 -2.81 13.20 7.67
C ILE A 73 -1.46 13.89 7.78
N ILE A 74 -0.59 13.66 6.80
CA ILE A 74 0.70 14.30 6.67
C ILE A 74 0.62 15.28 5.52
N ASP A 75 0.64 16.57 5.82
CA ASP A 75 0.75 17.64 4.83
C ASP A 75 2.22 18.11 4.83
N ASN A 76 2.92 17.85 3.74
CA ASN A 76 4.34 18.17 3.61
C ASN A 76 4.56 19.51 2.87
N GLY A 77 3.49 20.30 2.67
CA GLY A 77 3.52 21.58 1.96
C GLY A 77 3.39 21.48 0.44
N GLU A 78 3.63 20.34 -0.17
CA GLU A 78 3.41 20.04 -1.60
C GLU A 78 2.22 19.09 -1.77
N MET A 79 2.11 18.08 -0.93
CA MET A 79 1.02 17.11 -0.94
C MET A 79 0.58 16.73 0.47
N ALA A 80 -0.68 16.35 0.62
CA ALA A 80 -1.24 15.76 1.83
C ALA A 80 -1.53 14.28 1.60
N VAL A 81 -0.97 13.41 2.46
CA VAL A 81 -1.14 11.95 2.41
C VAL A 81 -1.96 11.51 3.61
N THR A 82 -2.99 10.68 3.39
CA THR A 82 -3.86 10.16 4.46
C THR A 82 -3.53 8.70 4.73
N LEU A 83 -2.89 8.41 5.88
CA LEU A 83 -2.64 7.06 6.39
C LEU A 83 -3.81 6.59 7.25
N VAL A 84 -4.02 5.27 7.31
CA VAL A 84 -5.07 4.64 8.14
C VAL A 84 -4.47 3.59 9.08
N PRO A 85 -4.02 3.98 10.28
CA PRO A 85 -3.50 3.03 11.27
C PRO A 85 -4.47 1.92 11.62
N THR A 86 -5.77 2.20 11.67
CA THR A 86 -6.81 1.20 11.95
C THR A 86 -6.94 0.14 10.84
N ARG A 87 -6.38 0.39 9.66
CA ARG A 87 -6.43 -0.51 8.49
C ARG A 87 -5.03 -0.80 7.95
N GLY A 88 -4.22 -1.51 8.76
CA GLY A 88 -2.90 -2.02 8.37
C GLY A 88 -1.91 -0.94 7.91
N MET A 89 -2.01 0.29 8.37
CA MET A 89 -1.24 1.44 7.87
C MET A 89 -1.40 1.67 6.37
N GLY A 90 -2.59 1.39 5.80
CA GLY A 90 -2.91 1.69 4.41
C GLY A 90 -2.91 3.18 4.13
N ILE A 91 -2.88 3.55 2.85
CA ILE A 91 -2.97 4.94 2.38
C ILE A 91 -4.28 5.09 1.60
N VAL A 92 -5.16 6.01 2.03
CA VAL A 92 -6.45 6.23 1.35
C VAL A 92 -6.28 7.05 0.09
N ASP A 93 -5.62 8.20 0.20
CA ASP A 93 -5.43 9.12 -0.90
C ASP A 93 -4.20 10.01 -0.73
N VAL A 94 -3.80 10.64 -1.84
CA VAL A 94 -2.85 11.75 -1.87
C VAL A 94 -3.51 12.92 -2.55
N LYS A 95 -3.44 14.10 -1.92
CA LYS A 95 -4.00 15.36 -2.43
C LYS A 95 -2.90 16.39 -2.64
N MET A 96 -3.05 17.20 -3.69
CA MET A 96 -2.29 18.43 -3.93
C MET A 96 -3.29 19.55 -4.13
N ASP A 97 -3.09 20.71 -3.48
CA ASP A 97 -4.04 21.82 -3.49
C ASP A 97 -5.49 21.40 -3.16
N GLY A 98 -5.64 20.48 -2.21
CA GLY A 98 -6.93 19.91 -1.79
C GLY A 98 -7.61 18.97 -2.79
N LYS A 99 -7.02 18.74 -3.97
CA LYS A 99 -7.53 17.82 -5.00
C LYS A 99 -6.80 16.49 -4.94
N ARG A 100 -7.55 15.39 -5.03
CA ARG A 100 -6.95 14.06 -5.11
C ARG A 100 -6.13 13.91 -6.39
N VAL A 101 -4.87 13.52 -6.23
CA VAL A 101 -3.92 13.22 -7.32
C VAL A 101 -3.59 11.72 -7.39
N LEU A 102 -3.55 11.01 -6.25
CA LEU A 102 -3.52 9.55 -6.20
C LEU A 102 -4.71 9.04 -5.39
N GLY A 103 -5.30 7.95 -5.85
CA GLY A 103 -6.50 7.31 -5.30
C GLY A 103 -7.51 6.99 -6.39
N TRP A 104 -8.72 6.60 -5.98
CA TRP A 104 -9.78 6.21 -6.90
C TRP A 104 -11.18 6.44 -6.30
N GLU A 105 -12.21 6.35 -7.12
CA GLU A 105 -13.60 6.48 -6.72
C GLU A 105 -14.19 5.09 -6.41
N SER A 106 -13.92 4.58 -5.19
CA SER A 106 -14.55 3.35 -4.74
C SER A 106 -16.07 3.54 -4.54
N PRO A 107 -16.89 2.50 -4.81
CA PRO A 107 -18.27 2.44 -4.34
C PRO A 107 -18.35 2.40 -2.79
N VAL A 108 -17.32 1.91 -2.12
CA VAL A 108 -17.17 1.97 -0.65
C VAL A 108 -16.70 3.37 -0.27
N LYS A 109 -17.62 4.20 0.20
CA LYS A 109 -17.38 5.65 0.43
C LYS A 109 -16.74 5.94 1.78
N GLU A 110 -16.98 5.12 2.78
CA GLU A 110 -16.45 5.28 4.13
C GLU A 110 -15.11 4.53 4.25
N ILE A 111 -14.21 5.03 5.09
CA ILE A 111 -13.05 4.25 5.53
C ILE A 111 -13.55 3.25 6.55
N VAL A 112 -13.88 2.03 6.12
CA VAL A 112 -14.60 1.05 6.91
C VAL A 112 -13.75 0.54 8.06
N ASN A 113 -14.27 0.62 9.29
CA ASN A 113 -13.64 0.00 10.45
C ASN A 113 -13.62 -1.52 10.29
N PRO A 114 -12.49 -2.20 10.50
CA PRO A 114 -12.36 -3.66 10.41
C PRO A 114 -13.41 -4.44 11.19
N ALA A 115 -13.94 -3.87 12.28
CA ALA A 115 -15.02 -4.49 13.07
C ALA A 115 -16.33 -4.71 12.27
N PHE A 116 -16.49 -4.05 11.12
CA PHE A 116 -17.64 -4.22 10.22
C PHE A 116 -17.31 -5.07 8.98
N VAL A 117 -16.13 -5.66 8.92
CA VAL A 117 -15.68 -6.49 7.79
C VAL A 117 -15.63 -7.96 8.23
N ASP A 118 -16.46 -8.79 7.62
CA ASP A 118 -16.37 -10.24 7.74
C ASP A 118 -15.62 -10.80 6.52
N LEU A 119 -14.35 -11.14 6.72
CA LEU A 119 -13.45 -11.60 5.65
C LEU A 119 -13.93 -12.89 4.98
N GLU A 120 -14.69 -13.75 5.70
CA GLU A 120 -15.19 -15.03 5.20
C GLU A 120 -16.49 -14.88 4.40
N SER A 121 -17.17 -13.71 4.50
CA SER A 121 -18.40 -13.47 3.75
C SER A 121 -18.21 -13.67 2.25
N ARG A 122 -19.25 -14.15 1.56
CA ARG A 122 -19.22 -14.44 0.11
C ARG A 122 -18.04 -15.36 -0.30
N ASN A 123 -17.82 -16.44 0.46
CA ASN A 123 -16.74 -17.41 0.21
C ASN A 123 -15.33 -16.76 0.26
N GLY A 124 -15.11 -15.87 1.22
CA GLY A 124 -13.81 -15.23 1.42
C GLY A 124 -13.63 -13.91 0.67
N LEU A 125 -14.68 -13.33 0.09
CA LEU A 125 -14.61 -12.06 -0.63
C LEU A 125 -14.92 -10.84 0.25
N GLY A 126 -15.07 -11.01 1.56
CA GLY A 126 -15.41 -9.93 2.49
C GLY A 126 -14.39 -8.81 2.57
N TRP A 127 -13.16 -9.04 2.15
CA TRP A 127 -12.12 -8.03 1.99
C TRP A 127 -12.60 -6.82 1.15
N LEU A 128 -13.44 -7.07 0.13
CA LEU A 128 -13.98 -6.04 -0.75
C LEU A 128 -14.94 -5.07 -0.04
N ASP A 129 -15.52 -5.42 1.11
CA ASP A 129 -16.43 -4.57 1.86
C ASP A 129 -15.76 -3.31 2.44
N GLY A 130 -14.42 -3.33 2.56
CA GLY A 130 -13.63 -2.19 3.02
C GLY A 130 -12.71 -1.57 1.96
N PHE A 131 -12.72 -2.05 0.72
CA PHE A 131 -11.71 -1.70 -0.26
C PHE A 131 -11.90 -0.31 -0.88
N ASN A 132 -11.05 0.66 -0.51
CA ASN A 132 -11.06 2.02 -1.06
C ASN A 132 -9.71 2.75 -1.02
N GLU A 133 -8.66 2.14 -0.49
CA GLU A 133 -7.35 2.76 -0.35
C GLU A 133 -6.57 2.83 -1.66
N VAL A 134 -5.64 3.80 -1.77
CA VAL A 134 -4.67 3.88 -2.86
C VAL A 134 -3.53 2.89 -2.68
N VAL A 135 -3.14 2.57 -1.44
CA VAL A 135 -2.14 1.55 -1.15
C VAL A 135 -2.60 0.72 0.03
N VAL A 136 -2.74 -0.59 -0.19
CA VAL A 136 -2.99 -1.56 0.87
C VAL A 136 -1.93 -2.66 0.85
N ARG A 137 -1.63 -3.22 2.01
CA ARG A 137 -0.83 -4.43 2.15
C ARG A 137 -1.75 -5.64 2.15
N CYS A 138 -1.49 -6.59 1.29
CA CYS A 138 -2.13 -7.90 1.29
C CYS A 138 -1.17 -8.90 1.92
N GLY A 139 -1.62 -9.76 2.80
CA GLY A 139 -0.76 -10.72 3.51
C GLY A 139 -1.22 -10.91 4.97
N TYR A 140 -0.39 -11.46 5.86
CA TYR A 140 1.01 -11.97 5.61
C TYR A 140 1.07 -13.48 5.47
N GLU A 141 0.19 -14.26 6.14
CA GLU A 141 0.15 -15.72 5.99
C GLU A 141 -0.18 -16.13 4.55
N TRP A 142 -1.08 -15.39 3.92
CA TRP A 142 -1.46 -15.60 2.52
C TRP A 142 -1.90 -14.28 1.87
N THR A 143 -1.94 -14.30 0.54
CA THR A 143 -2.51 -13.23 -0.29
C THR A 143 -3.13 -13.81 -1.56
N GLY A 144 -3.71 -12.97 -2.41
CA GLY A 144 -4.30 -13.38 -3.69
C GLY A 144 -5.75 -13.82 -3.57
N HIS A 145 -6.23 -14.58 -4.56
CA HIS A 145 -7.63 -14.97 -4.66
C HIS A 145 -8.08 -15.85 -3.49
N SER A 146 -9.33 -15.63 -3.06
CA SER A 146 -9.98 -16.46 -2.04
C SER A 146 -10.15 -17.90 -2.52
N GLY A 147 -10.22 -18.83 -1.59
CA GLY A 147 -10.48 -20.25 -1.89
C GLY A 147 -9.95 -21.18 -0.81
N VAL A 148 -10.35 -22.43 -0.89
CA VAL A 148 -9.92 -23.43 0.07
C VAL A 148 -8.49 -23.90 -0.25
N ASP A 149 -7.60 -23.86 0.75
CA ASP A 149 -6.23 -24.35 0.67
C ASP A 149 -6.18 -25.88 0.79
N ASP A 150 -4.98 -26.45 0.60
CA ASP A 150 -4.75 -27.91 0.66
C ASP A 150 -5.12 -28.51 2.03
N ASP A 151 -4.99 -27.73 3.10
CA ASP A 151 -5.36 -28.13 4.46
C ASP A 151 -6.86 -28.00 4.78
N GLY A 152 -7.68 -27.54 3.81
CA GLY A 152 -9.12 -27.38 3.97
C GLY A 152 -9.55 -26.05 4.60
N TYR A 153 -8.63 -25.13 4.88
CA TYR A 153 -8.96 -23.80 5.38
C TYR A 153 -9.39 -22.86 4.25
N LEU A 154 -10.41 -22.04 4.50
CA LEU A 154 -10.78 -20.95 3.62
C LEU A 154 -9.76 -19.81 3.78
N LEU A 155 -9.00 -19.55 2.73
CA LEU A 155 -8.17 -18.35 2.63
C LEU A 155 -9.01 -17.22 2.04
N SER A 156 -9.17 -16.15 2.77
CA SER A 156 -9.90 -14.96 2.29
C SER A 156 -9.08 -14.21 1.24
N LEU A 157 -9.75 -13.45 0.38
CA LEU A 157 -9.12 -12.58 -0.61
C LEU A 157 -8.07 -11.69 0.07
N HIS A 158 -6.84 -11.70 -0.44
CA HIS A 158 -5.73 -10.84 -0.05
C HIS A 158 -5.28 -10.88 1.42
N GLY A 159 -5.71 -11.88 2.21
CA GLY A 159 -5.30 -12.01 3.61
C GLY A 159 -5.96 -11.02 4.56
N ARG A 160 -5.32 -10.78 5.71
CA ARG A 160 -5.94 -10.06 6.84
C ARG A 160 -5.41 -8.66 7.09
N ILE A 161 -4.21 -8.32 6.59
CA ILE A 161 -3.47 -7.15 7.05
C ILE A 161 -4.16 -5.81 6.77
N GLN A 162 -4.86 -5.66 5.65
CA GLN A 162 -5.67 -4.46 5.41
C GLN A 162 -6.69 -4.21 6.54
N ASN A 163 -7.20 -5.26 7.16
CA ASN A 163 -8.21 -5.21 8.21
C ASN A 163 -7.63 -5.48 9.61
N THR A 164 -6.32 -5.27 9.80
CA THR A 164 -5.64 -5.41 11.09
C THR A 164 -5.23 -4.04 11.60
N PRO A 165 -5.78 -3.55 12.73
CA PRO A 165 -5.34 -2.31 13.34
C PRO A 165 -3.89 -2.38 13.81
N THR A 166 -3.16 -1.26 13.73
CA THR A 166 -1.83 -1.13 14.33
C THR A 166 -1.90 -1.21 15.84
N SER A 167 -0.89 -1.80 16.46
CA SER A 167 -0.72 -1.82 17.92
C SER A 167 -0.02 -0.57 18.46
N THR A 168 0.80 0.08 17.64
CA THR A 168 1.51 1.32 17.97
C THR A 168 1.50 2.29 16.81
N VAL A 169 1.48 3.59 17.08
CA VAL A 169 1.68 4.66 16.09
C VAL A 169 2.59 5.72 16.67
N LYS A 170 3.68 6.02 15.95
CA LYS A 170 4.67 7.02 16.32
C LYS A 170 4.97 7.95 15.16
N VAL A 171 5.05 9.25 15.43
CA VAL A 171 5.53 10.27 14.48
C VAL A 171 6.93 10.70 14.87
N ILE A 172 7.83 10.78 13.92
CA ILE A 172 9.21 11.19 14.05
C ILE A 172 9.48 12.30 13.03
N ILE A 173 10.02 13.43 13.48
CA ILE A 173 10.32 14.58 12.63
C ILE A 173 11.75 15.03 12.91
N ASP A 174 12.62 14.94 11.91
CA ASP A 174 14.02 15.33 12.05
C ASP A 174 14.15 16.83 12.40
N ASP A 175 14.95 17.15 13.42
CA ASP A 175 15.19 18.55 13.83
C ASP A 175 15.99 19.33 12.78
N ALA A 176 16.87 18.65 12.07
CA ALA A 176 17.68 19.26 11.01
C ALA A 176 16.94 19.29 9.66
N PRO A 177 17.11 20.35 8.83
CA PRO A 177 16.64 20.33 7.46
C PRO A 177 17.19 19.12 6.67
N PRO A 178 16.36 18.50 5.82
CA PRO A 178 15.07 18.97 5.30
C PRO A 178 13.85 18.66 6.19
N HIS A 179 14.02 18.32 7.47
CA HIS A 179 12.94 17.97 8.41
C HIS A 179 12.10 16.78 7.93
N LYS A 180 12.77 15.68 7.62
CA LYS A 180 12.09 14.45 7.19
C LYS A 180 11.01 14.05 8.19
N ILE A 181 9.85 13.68 7.69
CA ILE A 181 8.70 13.22 8.49
C ILE A 181 8.55 11.72 8.30
N ALA A 182 8.56 10.96 9.38
CA ALA A 182 8.26 9.54 9.39
C ALA A 182 7.05 9.24 10.29
N VAL A 183 6.20 8.30 9.85
CA VAL A 183 5.12 7.74 10.67
C VAL A 183 5.31 6.23 10.72
N GLN A 184 5.58 5.72 11.92
CA GLN A 184 5.79 4.30 12.17
C GLN A 184 4.55 3.68 12.81
N GLY A 185 4.30 2.40 12.48
CA GLY A 185 3.26 1.60 13.11
C GLY A 185 3.62 0.12 13.13
N GLU A 186 3.25 -0.59 14.19
CA GLU A 186 3.37 -2.04 14.24
C GLU A 186 2.06 -2.68 13.81
N VAL A 187 2.11 -3.53 12.78
CA VAL A 187 0.97 -4.35 12.33
C VAL A 187 1.36 -5.81 12.50
N SER A 188 0.49 -6.60 13.13
CA SER A 188 0.84 -7.98 13.45
C SER A 188 -0.29 -8.96 13.13
N GLU A 189 0.08 -10.05 12.48
CA GLU A 189 -0.75 -11.24 12.31
C GLU A 189 -0.26 -12.29 13.29
N ARG A 190 -0.95 -12.39 14.44
CA ARG A 190 -0.62 -13.29 15.54
C ARG A 190 -1.83 -14.16 15.83
N THR A 191 -1.66 -15.46 15.69
CA THR A 191 -2.72 -16.43 15.95
C THR A 191 -2.19 -17.55 16.83
N PHE A 192 -2.90 -17.84 17.93
CA PHE A 192 -2.50 -18.90 18.86
C PHE A 192 -2.31 -20.23 18.12
N LYS A 193 -1.13 -20.83 18.24
CA LYS A 193 -0.66 -22.06 17.58
C LYS A 193 -0.44 -21.97 16.05
N PHE A 194 -0.53 -20.79 15.46
CA PHE A 194 -0.28 -20.58 14.03
C PHE A 194 0.90 -19.64 13.84
N SER A 195 0.70 -18.52 13.19
CA SER A 195 1.76 -17.57 12.87
C SER A 195 1.97 -16.50 13.95
N GLU A 196 3.17 -15.92 13.95
CA GLU A 196 3.48 -14.67 14.63
C GLU A 196 4.32 -13.79 13.68
N LEU A 197 3.65 -13.23 12.67
CA LEU A 197 4.23 -12.35 11.66
C LEU A 197 3.98 -10.89 12.04
N VAL A 198 5.06 -10.14 12.27
CA VAL A 198 4.98 -8.76 12.78
C VAL A 198 5.73 -7.84 11.85
N THR A 199 5.05 -6.80 11.37
CA THR A 199 5.66 -5.77 10.54
C THR A 199 5.76 -4.46 11.31
N MET A 200 6.98 -3.94 11.40
CA MET A 200 7.19 -2.52 11.64
C MET A 200 7.14 -1.81 10.28
N THR A 201 6.11 -1.02 10.08
CA THR A 201 5.92 -0.23 8.87
C THR A 201 6.30 1.23 9.12
N GLU A 202 6.96 1.86 8.17
CA GLU A 202 7.32 3.27 8.21
C GLU A 202 6.92 3.94 6.90
N PHE A 203 6.12 5.00 7.02
CA PHE A 203 5.88 5.96 5.96
C PHE A 203 6.88 7.10 6.12
N GLU A 204 7.52 7.53 5.03
CA GLU A 204 8.50 8.61 5.04
C GLU A 204 8.21 9.63 3.94
N VAL A 205 8.34 10.92 4.28
CA VAL A 205 8.24 12.02 3.31
C VAL A 205 9.10 13.21 3.71
N ILE A 206 9.63 13.91 2.70
CA ILE A 206 10.39 15.16 2.89
C ILE A 206 9.46 16.34 2.56
N PRO A 207 9.42 17.42 3.39
CA PRO A 207 8.71 18.65 3.07
C PRO A 207 9.04 19.19 1.68
N GLY A 208 7.99 19.52 0.89
CA GLY A 208 8.12 19.98 -0.50
C GLY A 208 8.38 18.89 -1.54
N SER A 209 8.49 17.63 -1.15
CA SER A 209 8.67 16.50 -2.09
C SER A 209 7.34 16.04 -2.67
N LYS A 210 7.35 15.62 -3.96
CA LYS A 210 6.25 14.87 -4.60
C LYS A 210 6.42 13.34 -4.45
N THR A 211 7.39 12.90 -3.64
CA THR A 211 7.69 11.48 -3.41
C THR A 211 7.54 11.16 -1.95
N PHE A 212 6.88 10.05 -1.65
CA PHE A 212 6.91 9.40 -0.34
C PHE A 212 7.43 7.97 -0.47
N ALA A 213 7.89 7.41 0.64
CA ALA A 213 8.39 6.05 0.72
C ALA A 213 7.63 5.23 1.76
N LEU A 214 7.62 3.92 1.55
CA LEU A 214 7.20 2.91 2.53
C LEU A 214 8.39 1.98 2.78
N HIS A 215 8.69 1.75 4.05
CA HIS A 215 9.73 0.85 4.52
C HIS A 215 9.11 -0.14 5.52
N ASP A 216 8.97 -1.38 5.11
CA ASP A 216 8.39 -2.43 5.94
C ASP A 216 9.46 -3.44 6.37
N LYS A 217 9.45 -3.82 7.64
CA LYS A 217 10.29 -4.87 8.20
C LYS A 217 9.40 -5.95 8.80
N LEU A 218 9.17 -7.01 8.01
CA LEU A 218 8.40 -8.18 8.44
C LEU A 218 9.32 -9.15 9.20
N THR A 219 9.00 -9.43 10.45
CA THR A 219 9.73 -10.35 11.31
C THR A 219 8.85 -11.55 11.67
N ASN A 220 9.35 -12.76 11.48
CA ASN A 220 8.77 -13.95 12.06
C ASN A 220 9.23 -14.06 13.53
N ARG A 221 8.30 -13.85 14.47
CA ARG A 221 8.59 -13.95 15.91
C ARG A 221 8.25 -15.32 16.49
N ALA A 222 7.70 -16.24 15.70
CA ALA A 222 7.48 -17.62 16.10
C ALA A 222 8.81 -18.41 16.21
N ASP A 223 8.78 -19.50 16.95
CA ASP A 223 9.93 -20.43 17.08
C ASP A 223 10.07 -21.39 15.87
N TYR A 224 9.24 -21.26 14.87
CA TYR A 224 9.18 -22.09 13.67
C TYR A 224 9.26 -21.24 12.40
N ASP A 225 9.79 -21.84 11.32
CA ASP A 225 9.74 -21.24 10.00
C ASP A 225 8.28 -21.14 9.53
N ASN A 226 7.92 -20.02 8.89
CA ASN A 226 6.59 -19.80 8.37
C ASN A 226 6.64 -19.48 6.86
N GLU A 227 5.62 -19.90 6.13
CA GLU A 227 5.33 -19.28 4.85
C GLU A 227 4.91 -17.82 5.06
N TYR A 228 5.21 -16.97 4.11
CA TYR A 228 4.69 -15.61 4.09
C TYR A 228 4.46 -15.13 2.66
N GLN A 229 3.51 -14.26 2.50
CA GLN A 229 3.23 -13.60 1.23
C GLN A 229 2.90 -12.13 1.49
N ILE A 230 3.36 -11.24 0.60
CA ILE A 230 2.98 -9.84 0.63
C ILE A 230 2.77 -9.31 -0.79
N ILE A 231 1.69 -8.55 -0.98
CA ILE A 231 1.45 -7.75 -2.18
C ILE A 231 1.16 -6.32 -1.73
N TYR A 232 1.83 -5.34 -2.33
CA TYR A 232 1.51 -3.92 -2.19
C TYR A 232 0.51 -3.53 -3.27
N HIS A 233 -0.76 -3.69 -2.97
CA HIS A 233 -1.86 -3.45 -3.90
C HIS A 233 -2.10 -1.94 -4.06
N SER A 234 -1.51 -1.35 -5.10
CA SER A 234 -1.50 0.09 -5.31
C SER A 234 -2.53 0.48 -6.38
N ASN A 235 -3.57 1.23 -6.00
CA ASN A 235 -4.81 1.43 -6.72
C ASN A 235 -4.94 2.84 -7.28
N PHE A 236 -5.08 2.97 -8.58
CA PHE A 236 -5.13 4.26 -9.25
C PHE A 236 -6.37 4.36 -10.15
N GLY A 237 -7.18 5.38 -9.89
CA GLY A 237 -8.33 5.77 -10.70
C GLY A 237 -8.15 7.15 -11.32
N THR A 238 -9.25 7.84 -11.54
CA THR A 238 -9.25 9.24 -11.97
C THR A 238 -8.55 10.10 -10.90
N PRO A 239 -7.65 11.07 -11.27
CA PRO A 239 -7.51 11.67 -12.60
C PRO A 239 -6.47 11.00 -13.52
N ILE A 240 -5.66 10.06 -13.04
CA ILE A 240 -4.61 9.43 -13.87
C ILE A 240 -5.21 8.41 -14.83
N LEU A 241 -6.11 7.56 -14.34
CA LEU A 241 -6.76 6.55 -15.16
C LEU A 241 -7.88 7.16 -15.99
N GLU A 242 -7.76 7.03 -17.30
CA GLU A 242 -8.76 7.43 -18.29
C GLU A 242 -8.59 6.62 -19.58
N LYS A 243 -9.52 6.78 -20.56
CA LYS A 243 -9.33 6.17 -21.87
C LYS A 243 -8.03 6.65 -22.52
N GLY A 244 -7.18 5.69 -22.90
CA GLY A 244 -5.87 5.97 -23.49
C GLY A 244 -4.75 6.22 -22.47
N ALA A 245 -5.02 6.14 -21.17
CA ALA A 245 -3.95 6.07 -20.16
C ALA A 245 -3.02 4.89 -20.45
N LYS A 246 -1.76 5.01 -20.05
CA LYS A 246 -0.74 3.99 -20.33
C LYS A 246 0.04 3.61 -19.09
N ILE A 247 0.37 2.32 -19.01
CA ILE A 247 1.32 1.76 -18.05
C ILE A 247 2.62 1.38 -18.75
N HIS A 248 3.74 1.75 -18.16
CA HIS A 248 5.08 1.33 -18.55
C HIS A 248 5.70 0.59 -17.37
N ALA A 249 6.09 -0.66 -17.56
CA ALA A 249 6.75 -1.46 -16.54
C ALA A 249 8.01 -2.10 -17.11
N ALA A 250 9.09 -2.05 -16.35
CA ALA A 250 10.33 -2.74 -16.70
C ALA A 250 10.15 -4.24 -16.38
N ALA A 251 9.77 -5.03 -17.38
CA ALA A 251 9.54 -6.47 -17.24
C ALA A 251 10.14 -7.22 -18.43
N SER A 252 10.64 -8.43 -18.18
CA SER A 252 11.13 -9.33 -19.23
C SER A 252 9.99 -10.04 -19.93
N GLU A 253 8.90 -10.31 -19.21
CA GLU A 253 7.78 -11.13 -19.69
C GLU A 253 6.46 -10.65 -19.08
N VAL A 254 5.37 -10.75 -19.83
CA VAL A 254 3.99 -10.58 -19.38
C VAL A 254 3.15 -11.77 -19.82
N SER A 255 2.32 -12.29 -18.94
CA SER A 255 1.38 -13.39 -19.22
C SER A 255 -0.01 -13.07 -18.63
N PRO A 256 -1.10 -13.60 -19.20
CA PRO A 256 -2.42 -13.43 -18.63
C PRO A 256 -2.57 -14.24 -17.34
N PHE A 257 -3.37 -13.75 -16.41
CA PHE A 257 -3.73 -14.46 -15.20
C PHE A 257 -4.57 -15.71 -15.50
N ASN A 258 -5.55 -15.57 -16.37
CA ASN A 258 -6.49 -16.62 -16.80
C ASN A 258 -6.78 -16.53 -18.30
N ASP A 259 -7.65 -17.40 -18.80
CA ASP A 259 -8.00 -17.44 -20.22
C ASP A 259 -8.73 -16.18 -20.69
N TYR A 260 -9.53 -15.55 -19.84
CA TYR A 260 -10.21 -14.30 -20.18
C TYR A 260 -9.23 -13.16 -20.46
N ALA A 261 -8.21 -13.02 -19.62
CA ALA A 261 -7.20 -11.96 -19.75
C ALA A 261 -6.33 -12.11 -21.04
N LYS A 262 -6.30 -13.28 -21.70
CA LYS A 262 -5.61 -13.46 -22.99
C LYS A 262 -6.11 -12.48 -24.05
N GLY A 263 -7.40 -12.14 -24.03
CA GLY A 263 -7.99 -11.17 -24.95
C GLY A 263 -7.37 -9.78 -24.86
N GLY A 264 -6.87 -9.40 -23.70
CA GLY A 264 -6.22 -8.11 -23.43
C GLY A 264 -4.69 -8.10 -23.58
N LEU A 265 -4.05 -9.26 -23.83
CA LEU A 265 -2.59 -9.37 -23.78
C LEU A 265 -1.86 -8.44 -24.77
N LYS A 266 -2.40 -8.23 -25.95
CA LYS A 266 -1.80 -7.33 -26.95
C LYS A 266 -1.91 -5.85 -26.58
N THR A 267 -2.82 -5.50 -25.68
CA THR A 267 -3.13 -4.13 -25.24
C THR A 267 -2.96 -3.94 -23.74
N TRP A 268 -2.17 -4.81 -23.09
CA TRP A 268 -1.99 -4.79 -21.64
C TRP A 268 -1.54 -3.42 -21.11
N GLN A 269 -0.77 -2.67 -21.90
CA GLN A 269 -0.22 -1.37 -21.52
C GLN A 269 -1.20 -0.20 -21.67
N THR A 270 -2.34 -0.38 -22.32
CA THR A 270 -3.27 0.72 -22.63
C THR A 270 -4.63 0.46 -21.99
N TYR A 271 -5.24 1.50 -21.43
CA TYR A 271 -6.51 1.40 -20.73
C TYR A 271 -7.70 1.84 -21.59
N LEU A 272 -8.80 1.14 -21.42
CA LEU A 272 -10.11 1.55 -21.91
C LEU A 272 -10.67 2.67 -21.02
N GLY A 273 -11.66 3.41 -21.52
CA GLY A 273 -12.51 4.24 -20.66
C GLY A 273 -13.48 3.38 -19.83
N PRO A 274 -14.26 4.01 -18.93
CA PRO A 274 -15.28 3.28 -18.17
C PRO A 274 -16.21 2.49 -19.07
N THR A 275 -16.29 1.19 -18.89
CA THR A 275 -17.00 0.24 -19.75
C THR A 275 -17.94 -0.60 -18.89
N LYS A 276 -19.26 -0.44 -19.07
CA LYS A 276 -20.26 -1.18 -18.32
C LYS A 276 -20.13 -2.69 -18.55
N ASN A 277 -20.21 -3.47 -17.49
CA ASN A 277 -20.06 -4.93 -17.49
C ASN A 277 -18.66 -5.39 -17.98
N TYR A 278 -17.64 -4.55 -17.79
CA TYR A 278 -16.26 -4.98 -17.99
C TYR A 278 -15.90 -5.98 -16.91
N ASP A 279 -15.43 -7.14 -17.31
CA ASP A 279 -14.80 -8.07 -16.39
C ASP A 279 -13.32 -7.72 -16.26
N GLU A 280 -12.73 -7.97 -15.07
CA GLU A 280 -11.34 -7.62 -14.80
C GLU A 280 -10.36 -8.44 -15.62
N MET A 281 -9.28 -7.80 -16.07
CA MET A 281 -8.16 -8.48 -16.70
C MET A 281 -6.91 -8.31 -15.85
N VAL A 282 -6.34 -9.43 -15.43
CA VAL A 282 -5.13 -9.46 -14.61
C VAL A 282 -3.96 -10.02 -15.42
N PHE A 283 -2.79 -9.39 -15.28
CA PHE A 283 -1.56 -9.80 -15.95
C PHE A 283 -0.44 -10.01 -14.95
N ASN A 284 0.32 -11.07 -15.14
CA ASN A 284 1.51 -11.40 -14.37
C ASN A 284 2.74 -10.92 -15.14
N LEU A 285 3.55 -10.10 -14.53
CA LEU A 285 4.79 -9.57 -15.09
C LEU A 285 6.01 -10.10 -14.33
N LYS A 286 7.08 -10.42 -15.05
CA LYS A 286 8.41 -10.72 -14.47
C LYS A 286 9.24 -9.45 -14.51
N PRO A 287 9.31 -8.66 -13.43
CA PRO A 287 10.01 -7.40 -13.44
C PRO A 287 11.52 -7.59 -13.62
N VAL A 288 12.17 -6.56 -14.16
CA VAL A 288 13.62 -6.47 -14.25
C VAL A 288 14.10 -5.20 -13.54
N GLY A 289 15.18 -5.33 -12.80
CA GLY A 289 15.82 -4.23 -12.08
C GLY A 289 17.19 -3.90 -12.63
N ASP A 290 17.78 -2.85 -12.11
CA ASP A 290 19.18 -2.52 -12.33
C ASP A 290 20.10 -3.49 -11.56
N LYS A 291 21.40 -3.19 -11.49
CA LYS A 291 22.40 -4.03 -10.81
C LYS A 291 22.15 -4.18 -9.30
N LYS A 292 21.37 -3.27 -8.69
CA LYS A 292 20.97 -3.33 -7.28
C LYS A 292 19.59 -3.97 -7.10
N GLY A 293 18.88 -4.23 -8.19
CA GLY A 293 17.51 -4.73 -8.19
C GLY A 293 16.46 -3.63 -8.25
N ASP A 294 16.83 -2.34 -8.34
CA ASP A 294 15.87 -1.25 -8.34
C ASP A 294 15.12 -1.17 -9.68
N THR A 295 13.82 -1.07 -9.60
CA THR A 295 12.90 -1.01 -10.75
C THR A 295 11.77 -0.01 -10.53
N LEU A 296 10.94 0.22 -11.55
CA LEU A 296 9.73 1.02 -11.41
C LEU A 296 8.68 0.67 -12.47
N ALA A 297 7.42 0.97 -12.13
CA ALA A 297 6.29 1.04 -13.05
C ALA A 297 5.77 2.48 -13.09
N VAL A 298 5.35 2.94 -14.26
CA VAL A 298 4.86 4.32 -14.47
C VAL A 298 3.49 4.27 -15.13
N LEU A 299 2.48 4.80 -14.45
CA LEU A 299 1.14 5.00 -15.00
C LEU A 299 0.93 6.49 -15.27
N HIS A 300 0.40 6.85 -16.44
CA HIS A 300 0.08 8.22 -16.76
C HIS A 300 -1.19 8.35 -17.61
N ASN A 301 -1.84 9.51 -17.54
CA ASN A 301 -3.00 9.82 -18.35
C ASN A 301 -2.64 9.97 -19.84
N SER A 302 -3.63 9.97 -20.70
CA SER A 302 -3.45 9.99 -22.17
C SER A 302 -2.71 11.23 -22.68
N LYS A 303 -2.78 12.34 -21.93
CA LYS A 303 -2.15 13.63 -22.26
C LYS A 303 -0.76 13.81 -21.69
N GLU A 304 -0.28 12.85 -20.91
CA GLU A 304 1.01 12.95 -20.19
C GLU A 304 1.11 14.20 -19.27
N THR A 305 0.02 14.55 -18.60
CA THR A 305 -0.03 15.70 -17.68
C THR A 305 -0.13 15.29 -16.21
N GLN A 306 -0.50 14.05 -15.95
CA GLN A 306 -0.61 13.48 -14.61
C GLN A 306 -0.22 12.00 -14.65
N GLY A 307 0.51 11.57 -13.63
CA GLY A 307 0.94 10.19 -13.51
C GLY A 307 1.47 9.84 -12.13
N VAL A 308 1.87 8.60 -11.98
CA VAL A 308 2.55 8.07 -10.81
C VAL A 308 3.68 7.15 -11.24
N ALA A 309 4.81 7.22 -10.53
CA ALA A 309 5.86 6.22 -10.61
C ALA A 309 5.89 5.43 -9.30
N VAL A 310 5.77 4.10 -9.40
CA VAL A 310 5.87 3.15 -8.31
C VAL A 310 7.23 2.47 -8.42
N GLY A 311 8.16 2.82 -7.54
CA GLY A 311 9.50 2.25 -7.47
C GLY A 311 9.58 1.17 -6.39
N TYR A 312 10.31 0.09 -6.66
CA TYR A 312 10.52 -1.01 -5.72
C TYR A 312 11.78 -1.80 -6.09
N ASN A 313 12.16 -2.80 -5.27
CA ASN A 313 13.33 -3.62 -5.53
C ASN A 313 12.92 -5.07 -5.87
N VAL A 314 13.36 -5.59 -7.02
CA VAL A 314 12.99 -6.95 -7.49
C VAL A 314 13.60 -8.08 -6.63
N ASN A 315 14.63 -7.80 -5.84
CA ASN A 315 15.18 -8.78 -4.90
C ASN A 315 14.30 -8.94 -3.66
N GLN A 316 13.45 -7.95 -3.35
CA GLN A 316 12.49 -7.95 -2.25
C GLN A 316 11.10 -8.38 -2.74
N LEU A 317 10.70 -7.88 -3.91
CA LEU A 317 9.39 -8.06 -4.52
C LEU A 317 9.58 -8.55 -5.97
N PRO A 318 9.80 -9.88 -6.16
CA PRO A 318 10.25 -10.44 -7.44
C PRO A 318 9.17 -10.54 -8.52
N VAL A 319 7.92 -10.25 -8.20
CA VAL A 319 6.80 -10.31 -9.15
C VAL A 319 6.02 -9.00 -9.19
N LEU A 320 5.33 -8.77 -10.29
CA LEU A 320 4.41 -7.64 -10.43
C LEU A 320 3.09 -8.13 -11.02
N THR A 321 2.01 -7.93 -10.30
CA THR A 321 0.66 -8.11 -10.83
C THR A 321 0.13 -6.78 -11.35
N LEU A 322 -0.47 -6.78 -12.52
CA LEU A 322 -1.21 -5.66 -13.09
C LEU A 322 -2.68 -6.03 -13.17
N TRP A 323 -3.48 -5.43 -12.30
CA TRP A 323 -4.93 -5.59 -12.29
C TRP A 323 -5.59 -4.43 -13.04
N LYS A 324 -6.44 -4.75 -14.01
CA LYS A 324 -7.17 -3.76 -14.82
C LYS A 324 -8.67 -3.97 -14.65
N ASN A 325 -9.30 -3.09 -13.90
CA ASN A 325 -10.74 -3.04 -13.72
C ASN A 325 -11.29 -1.72 -14.31
N THR A 326 -11.56 -1.73 -15.62
CA THR A 326 -12.11 -0.57 -16.33
C THR A 326 -13.65 -0.61 -16.44
N ASP A 327 -14.32 -1.11 -15.40
CA ASP A 327 -15.78 -1.11 -15.30
C ASP A 327 -16.35 0.32 -15.21
N SER A 328 -17.63 0.47 -15.03
CA SER A 328 -18.28 1.77 -14.88
C SER A 328 -17.77 2.51 -13.64
N LYS A 329 -17.89 3.84 -13.65
CA LYS A 329 -17.44 4.65 -12.53
C LYS A 329 -18.14 4.29 -11.20
N GLN A 330 -19.42 3.87 -11.26
CA GLN A 330 -20.18 3.48 -10.07
C GLN A 330 -19.70 2.14 -9.51
N GLN A 331 -19.13 1.25 -10.33
CA GLN A 331 -18.61 -0.05 -9.91
C GLN A 331 -17.12 -0.01 -9.54
N GLY A 332 -16.48 1.15 -9.71
CA GLY A 332 -15.07 1.33 -9.38
C GLY A 332 -14.17 1.23 -10.62
N TYR A 333 -13.97 2.35 -11.31
CA TYR A 333 -13.04 2.48 -12.42
C TYR A 333 -11.61 2.66 -11.87
N VAL A 334 -10.82 1.59 -11.87
CA VAL A 334 -9.54 1.51 -11.14
C VAL A 334 -8.58 0.52 -11.81
N THR A 335 -7.29 0.67 -11.57
CA THR A 335 -6.23 -0.30 -11.89
C THR A 335 -5.29 -0.48 -10.71
N GLY A 336 -4.79 -1.70 -10.51
CA GLY A 336 -3.76 -2.04 -9.52
C GLY A 336 -2.38 -2.20 -10.15
N ILE A 337 -1.37 -1.63 -9.52
CA ILE A 337 0.06 -1.90 -9.76
C ILE A 337 0.58 -2.54 -8.49
N GLU A 338 0.89 -3.83 -8.56
CA GLU A 338 0.97 -4.68 -7.37
C GLU A 338 2.29 -5.45 -7.30
N PRO A 339 3.41 -4.80 -6.92
CA PRO A 339 4.63 -5.53 -6.62
C PRO A 339 4.44 -6.44 -5.39
N GLY A 340 4.94 -7.66 -5.47
CA GLY A 340 4.74 -8.66 -4.42
C GLY A 340 5.80 -9.75 -4.38
N THR A 341 5.73 -10.58 -3.35
CA THR A 341 6.51 -11.82 -3.23
C THR A 341 5.90 -12.96 -4.03
N SER A 342 4.61 -12.84 -4.34
CA SER A 342 3.81 -13.80 -5.10
C SER A 342 2.77 -13.08 -5.96
N TYR A 343 2.24 -13.76 -6.96
CA TYR A 343 1.12 -13.23 -7.76
C TYR A 343 -0.21 -13.34 -7.01
N ALA A 344 -1.29 -12.82 -7.60
CA ALA A 344 -2.60 -12.79 -6.97
C ALA A 344 -3.39 -14.14 -7.02
N TYR A 345 -2.75 -15.26 -7.30
CA TYR A 345 -3.39 -16.57 -7.21
C TYR A 345 -3.54 -17.03 -5.75
N ASN A 346 -4.49 -17.94 -5.49
CA ASN A 346 -4.55 -18.63 -4.20
C ASN A 346 -3.23 -19.36 -3.90
N THR A 347 -2.83 -19.37 -2.65
CA THR A 347 -1.53 -19.89 -2.16
C THR A 347 -1.23 -21.30 -2.63
N LYS A 348 -2.22 -22.20 -2.63
CA LYS A 348 -2.05 -23.62 -3.07
C LYS A 348 -1.52 -23.75 -4.50
N TYR A 349 -1.86 -22.83 -5.40
CA TYR A 349 -1.37 -22.85 -6.78
C TYR A 349 0.04 -22.29 -6.91
N GLN A 350 0.49 -21.49 -5.94
CA GLN A 350 1.77 -20.82 -5.96
C GLN A 350 2.87 -21.62 -5.26
N ARG A 351 2.54 -22.45 -4.25
CA ARG A 351 3.51 -23.32 -3.58
C ARG A 351 4.29 -24.23 -4.54
N PRO A 352 3.63 -24.98 -5.47
CA PRO A 352 4.35 -25.82 -6.44
C PRO A 352 5.27 -25.04 -7.39
N LEU A 353 5.04 -23.74 -7.54
CA LEU A 353 5.83 -22.86 -8.40
C LEU A 353 7.00 -22.20 -7.66
N GLY A 354 7.15 -22.45 -6.35
CA GLY A 354 8.16 -21.79 -5.51
C GLY A 354 7.89 -20.30 -5.29
N LEU A 355 6.62 -19.88 -5.40
CA LEU A 355 6.20 -18.48 -5.26
C LEU A 355 5.64 -18.16 -3.87
N VAL A 356 5.76 -19.08 -2.91
CA VAL A 356 5.43 -18.87 -1.50
C VAL A 356 6.73 -18.99 -0.71
N PRO A 357 7.39 -17.87 -0.41
CA PRO A 357 8.66 -17.88 0.29
C PRO A 357 8.49 -18.26 1.77
N LEU A 358 9.59 -18.74 2.36
CA LEU A 358 9.71 -19.01 3.79
C LEU A 358 10.45 -17.86 4.48
N ILE A 359 10.02 -17.55 5.70
CA ILE A 359 10.73 -16.70 6.64
C ILE A 359 11.08 -17.52 7.88
N LYS A 360 12.38 -17.63 8.17
CA LYS A 360 12.86 -18.44 9.28
C LYS A 360 12.45 -17.89 10.65
N ALA A 361 12.44 -18.75 11.65
CA ALA A 361 12.29 -18.32 13.05
C ALA A 361 13.27 -17.17 13.37
N GLY A 362 12.77 -16.04 13.86
CA GLY A 362 13.55 -14.83 14.17
C GLY A 362 14.05 -14.02 12.96
N GLU A 363 13.81 -14.46 11.73
CA GLU A 363 14.25 -13.73 10.54
C GLU A 363 13.40 -12.48 10.28
N THR A 364 14.04 -11.46 9.73
CA THR A 364 13.39 -10.23 9.26
C THR A 364 13.60 -10.04 7.75
N LYS A 365 12.54 -9.76 7.01
CA LYS A 365 12.56 -9.35 5.61
C LYS A 365 12.22 -7.87 5.50
N SER A 366 12.90 -7.16 4.62
CA SER A 366 12.63 -5.73 4.35
C SER A 366 12.01 -5.54 2.98
N PHE A 367 11.10 -4.58 2.89
CA PHE A 367 10.42 -4.18 1.65
C PHE A 367 10.41 -2.66 1.56
N ASP A 368 10.93 -2.13 0.44
CA ASP A 368 11.06 -0.71 0.22
C ASP A 368 10.34 -0.32 -1.07
N LEU A 369 9.42 0.65 -0.96
CA LEU A 369 8.67 1.19 -2.08
C LEU A 369 8.72 2.71 -2.08
N THR A 370 8.66 3.29 -3.27
CA THR A 370 8.53 4.75 -3.44
C THR A 370 7.38 5.06 -4.38
N TYR A 371 6.67 6.13 -4.07
CA TYR A 371 5.57 6.65 -4.89
C TYR A 371 5.85 8.10 -5.23
N THR A 372 6.00 8.40 -6.51
CA THR A 372 6.24 9.77 -6.99
C THR A 372 5.05 10.24 -7.79
N VAL A 373 4.43 11.35 -7.36
CA VAL A 373 3.38 12.04 -8.14
C VAL A 373 4.05 12.79 -9.29
N LEU A 374 3.59 12.54 -10.51
CA LEU A 374 4.09 13.18 -11.73
C LEU A 374 3.04 14.17 -12.22
N THR A 375 3.41 15.45 -12.33
CA THR A 375 2.46 16.54 -12.57
C THR A 375 2.65 17.23 -13.92
N ASP A 376 3.66 16.84 -14.69
CA ASP A 376 3.92 17.37 -16.01
C ASP A 376 4.54 16.37 -16.97
N GLN A 377 4.57 16.74 -18.24
CA GLN A 377 5.07 15.88 -19.33
C GLN A 377 6.57 15.58 -19.21
N LYS A 378 7.36 16.52 -18.66
CA LYS A 378 8.82 16.34 -18.50
C LYS A 378 9.11 15.27 -17.44
N GLU A 379 8.42 15.33 -16.31
CA GLU A 379 8.53 14.34 -15.23
C GLU A 379 8.11 12.95 -15.74
N ILE A 380 6.97 12.84 -16.43
CA ILE A 380 6.46 11.59 -17.00
C ILE A 380 7.46 11.01 -18.00
N LYS A 381 7.93 11.80 -18.97
CA LYS A 381 8.91 11.34 -19.95
C LYS A 381 10.23 10.91 -19.30
N THR A 382 10.64 11.58 -18.23
CA THR A 382 11.83 11.21 -17.47
C THR A 382 11.66 9.85 -16.78
N ALA A 383 10.50 9.62 -16.14
CA ALA A 383 10.19 8.35 -15.50
C ALA A 383 10.08 7.20 -16.54
N VAL A 384 9.39 7.43 -17.68
CA VAL A 384 9.27 6.45 -18.77
C VAL A 384 10.65 6.08 -19.35
N LYS A 385 11.52 7.07 -19.60
CA LYS A 385 12.91 6.80 -20.05
C LYS A 385 13.70 5.94 -19.06
N ARG A 386 13.41 6.05 -17.75
CA ARG A 386 14.06 5.19 -16.76
C ARG A 386 13.57 3.74 -16.92
N VAL A 387 12.29 3.50 -17.20
CA VAL A 387 11.76 2.16 -17.54
C VAL A 387 12.43 1.62 -18.80
N GLU A 388 12.53 2.43 -19.87
CA GLU A 388 13.15 2.05 -21.14
C GLU A 388 14.65 1.69 -20.95
N LYS A 389 15.36 2.43 -20.09
CA LYS A 389 16.76 2.15 -19.74
C LYS A 389 16.90 0.80 -19.04
N LEU A 390 15.99 0.45 -18.13
CA LEU A 390 15.99 -0.86 -17.46
C LEU A 390 15.74 -2.01 -18.46
N LEU A 391 14.87 -1.79 -19.43
CA LEU A 391 14.62 -2.75 -20.51
C LEU A 391 15.83 -2.93 -21.46
N ASN A 392 16.75 -1.97 -21.47
CA ASN A 392 18.00 -2.02 -22.28
C ASN A 392 17.75 -2.38 -23.75
N GLY A 393 16.77 -1.74 -24.37
CA GLY A 393 16.37 -1.94 -25.77
C GLY A 393 15.59 -3.23 -26.03
N LYS A 394 15.24 -4.00 -25.00
CA LYS A 394 14.38 -5.19 -25.14
C LYS A 394 12.91 -4.82 -25.02
N SER A 395 12.06 -5.51 -25.76
CA SER A 395 10.61 -5.46 -25.56
C SER A 395 10.18 -6.48 -24.52
N VAL A 396 9.07 -6.19 -23.82
CA VAL A 396 8.43 -7.16 -22.92
C VAL A 396 7.88 -8.32 -23.75
N LYS A 397 8.33 -9.54 -23.49
CA LYS A 397 7.86 -10.74 -24.17
C LYS A 397 6.43 -11.06 -23.72
N GLN A 398 5.50 -11.16 -24.66
CA GLN A 398 4.14 -11.63 -24.38
C GLN A 398 4.08 -13.16 -24.44
N VAL A 399 3.60 -13.78 -23.37
CA VAL A 399 3.41 -15.23 -23.23
C VAL A 399 1.92 -15.50 -23.11
N GLU A 400 1.32 -16.25 -24.05
CA GLU A 400 -0.12 -16.50 -24.07
C GLU A 400 -0.57 -17.49 -22.97
N LYS A 401 0.35 -18.33 -22.47
CA LYS A 401 0.05 -19.32 -21.43
C LYS A 401 0.05 -18.65 -20.05
N SER A 402 -1.02 -18.83 -19.28
CA SER A 402 -1.10 -18.45 -17.88
C SER A 402 -0.05 -19.22 -17.04
N ILE A 403 0.48 -18.60 -15.99
CA ILE A 403 1.45 -19.23 -15.08
C ILE A 403 0.80 -20.38 -14.33
N VAL A 404 -0.46 -20.21 -13.93
CA VAL A 404 -1.30 -21.22 -13.29
C VAL A 404 -2.40 -21.62 -14.27
N GLU A 405 -2.57 -22.91 -14.51
CA GLU A 405 -3.71 -23.44 -15.23
C GLU A 405 -4.89 -23.59 -14.26
N LEU A 406 -5.77 -22.59 -14.24
CA LEU A 406 -7.02 -22.66 -13.49
C LEU A 406 -8.01 -23.50 -14.29
N ASN A 407 -7.88 -24.83 -14.23
CA ASN A 407 -8.81 -25.75 -14.87
C ASN A 407 -10.16 -25.64 -14.17
N ASN A 408 -11.14 -24.96 -14.82
CA ASN A 408 -12.56 -24.96 -14.48
C ASN A 408 -12.97 -24.46 -13.08
N VAL A 409 -12.25 -23.57 -12.46
CA VAL A 409 -12.77 -22.82 -11.32
C VAL A 409 -13.67 -21.72 -11.88
N LYS A 410 -14.98 -21.90 -11.82
CA LYS A 410 -15.91 -20.77 -11.89
C LYS A 410 -15.65 -19.93 -10.67
N GLU A 411 -15.11 -18.73 -10.88
CA GLU A 411 -15.03 -17.68 -9.88
C GLU A 411 -16.41 -17.28 -9.37
#